data_3d66f1f759e7fcca635ee9918f4a32f4
#
_entry.id   3d66f1f759e7fcca635ee9918f4a32f4
#
_cell.length_a   1.000
_cell.length_b   1.000
_cell.length_c   1.000
_cell.angle_alpha   90.00
_cell.angle_beta   90.00
_cell.angle_gamma   90.00
#
_symmetry.space_group_name_H-M   'P 1'
#
loop_
_entity.id
_entity.type
_entity.pdbx_description
1 polymer ?
#
loop_
_entity_poly.entity_id
_entity_poly.type
_entity_poly.pdbx_seq_one_letter_code
_entity_poly.pdbx_strand_id
1 'polypeptide(L)'
;MKSTFLWRNRVLLVSGLLLILSLHLISTGVHPADLAARPQSVILEIVSPITGAFTHLSDGASSITRDYFELVHVREENAHLRDELAKVKSDQARLAELQVENQHLAELVALKDALGANAIAANVIGSDATGVSRTLVLASGSDDGLRPGLAVLANQGVVGKIIAVSPHASRVLLIDDHNSALDGFDQRTRARGIVAGLVEGGVILKYADRSQDIRIGDTIVTSGLDGIFPRGLLVGTIRNVRREGPGLFLGVRIAPAVDFRELEQVLILTQPPPHLDDQAKD
;
A
#
# COMPACT_ATOMS: atom_id res chain seq x y z
N MET A 1 16.78 -12.09 -49.93
CA MET A 1 16.51 -11.85 -51.35
C MET A 1 17.29 -10.66 -51.92
N LYS A 2 18.58 -10.45 -51.62
CA LYS A 2 19.38 -9.32 -52.15
C LYS A 2 20.66 -9.74 -52.90
N SER A 3 20.99 -11.03 -52.97
CA SER A 3 22.22 -11.49 -53.61
C SER A 3 22.11 -11.76 -55.14
N THR A 4 20.89 -11.86 -55.65
CA THR A 4 20.67 -12.19 -57.09
C THR A 4 20.74 -10.98 -58.03
N PHE A 5 20.60 -9.76 -57.48
CA PHE A 5 20.66 -8.52 -58.29
C PHE A 5 22.11 -8.21 -58.73
N LEU A 6 23.08 -8.36 -57.85
CA LEU A 6 24.48 -8.12 -58.14
C LEU A 6 25.05 -9.14 -59.16
N TRP A 7 24.63 -10.39 -59.10
CA TRP A 7 25.12 -11.43 -59.99
C TRP A 7 24.55 -11.29 -61.40
N ARG A 8 23.31 -10.86 -61.55
CA ARG A 8 22.65 -10.67 -62.84
C ARG A 8 23.13 -9.44 -63.60
N ASN A 9 23.63 -8.41 -62.87
CA ASN A 9 24.11 -7.15 -63.45
C ASN A 9 25.64 -6.97 -63.41
N ARG A 10 26.39 -8.06 -63.16
CA ARG A 10 27.87 -8.01 -63.07
C ARG A 10 28.52 -7.43 -64.32
N VAL A 11 28.00 -7.68 -65.52
CA VAL A 11 28.51 -7.12 -66.75
C VAL A 11 28.34 -5.59 -66.80
N LEU A 12 27.19 -5.09 -66.37
CA LEU A 12 26.89 -3.66 -66.28
C LEU A 12 27.75 -2.98 -65.21
N LEU A 13 28.01 -3.64 -64.08
CA LEU A 13 28.86 -3.12 -63.03
C LEU A 13 30.35 -3.06 -63.46
N VAL A 14 30.83 -4.11 -64.14
CA VAL A 14 32.19 -4.15 -64.68
C VAL A 14 32.36 -3.13 -65.80
N SER A 15 31.39 -2.99 -66.70
CA SER A 15 31.48 -1.97 -67.77
C SER A 15 31.38 -0.54 -67.21
N GLY A 16 30.57 -0.31 -66.21
CA GLY A 16 30.51 0.98 -65.49
C GLY A 16 31.81 1.34 -64.80
N LEU A 17 32.43 0.37 -64.10
CA LEU A 17 33.70 0.54 -63.45
C LEU A 17 34.82 0.83 -64.48
N LEU A 18 34.87 0.11 -65.62
CA LEU A 18 35.82 0.38 -66.70
C LEU A 18 35.62 1.75 -67.34
N LEU A 19 34.36 2.20 -67.46
CA LEU A 19 34.02 3.50 -68.01
C LEU A 19 34.49 4.66 -67.07
N ILE A 20 34.25 4.49 -65.77
CA ILE A 20 34.76 5.43 -64.74
C ILE A 20 36.26 5.45 -64.74
N LEU A 21 36.94 4.31 -64.81
CA LEU A 21 38.37 4.21 -64.85
C LEU A 21 38.96 4.85 -66.14
N SER A 22 38.31 4.64 -67.28
CA SER A 22 38.67 5.28 -68.55
C SER A 22 38.52 6.80 -68.49
N LEU A 23 37.40 7.28 -67.90
CA LEU A 23 37.13 8.72 -67.75
C LEU A 23 38.15 9.37 -66.81
N HIS A 24 38.56 8.64 -65.76
CA HIS A 24 39.56 9.11 -64.79
C HIS A 24 40.95 9.19 -65.46
N LEU A 25 41.34 8.20 -66.27
CA LEU A 25 42.56 8.23 -67.03
C LEU A 25 42.61 9.36 -68.06
N ILE A 26 41.48 9.71 -68.68
CA ILE A 26 41.39 10.85 -69.59
C ILE A 26 41.47 12.17 -68.84
N SER A 27 40.83 12.25 -67.67
CA SER A 27 40.83 13.46 -66.84
C SER A 27 42.18 13.80 -66.21
N THR A 28 43.05 12.81 -65.96
CA THR A 28 44.39 12.99 -65.39
C THR A 28 45.42 13.38 -66.42
N GLY A 29 45.06 13.48 -67.72
CA GLY A 29 45.92 13.96 -68.77
C GLY A 29 47.14 13.08 -69.09
N VAL A 30 47.08 11.79 -68.73
CA VAL A 30 48.18 10.86 -68.96
C VAL A 30 48.25 10.53 -70.45
N HIS A 31 49.22 11.11 -71.13
CA HIS A 31 49.51 10.82 -72.52
C HIS A 31 50.20 9.45 -72.65
N PRO A 32 49.88 8.62 -73.65
CA PRO A 32 50.47 7.31 -73.84
C PRO A 32 52.00 7.31 -74.01
N ALA A 33 52.61 8.44 -74.32
CA ALA A 33 54.02 8.65 -74.43
C ALA A 33 54.80 8.66 -73.10
N ASP A 34 54.12 9.01 -71.97
CA ASP A 34 54.72 9.09 -70.62
C ASP A 34 54.75 7.75 -69.88
N LEU A 35 53.99 6.79 -70.29
CA LEU A 35 53.96 5.43 -69.74
C LEU A 35 55.27 4.66 -69.95
N ALA A 36 56.09 5.02 -70.97
CA ALA A 36 57.35 4.35 -71.26
C ALA A 36 58.54 4.88 -70.46
N ALA A 37 58.41 6.10 -69.87
CA ALA A 37 59.55 6.77 -69.27
C ALA A 37 59.67 6.65 -67.73
N ARG A 38 58.54 6.37 -67.00
CA ARG A 38 58.52 6.25 -65.52
C ARG A 38 57.44 5.31 -65.02
N PRO A 39 57.67 3.99 -65.04
CA PRO A 39 56.58 3.03 -64.65
C PRO A 39 56.22 3.09 -63.15
N GLN A 40 57.05 3.62 -62.29
CA GLN A 40 56.81 3.67 -60.83
C GLN A 40 55.81 4.71 -60.39
N SER A 41 55.72 5.85 -61.09
CA SER A 41 54.78 6.93 -60.72
C SER A 41 53.33 6.65 -61.08
N VAL A 42 53.12 5.92 -62.20
CA VAL A 42 51.79 5.58 -62.68
C VAL A 42 51.14 4.50 -61.81
N ILE A 43 51.92 3.54 -61.30
CA ILE A 43 51.42 2.50 -60.37
C ILE A 43 50.97 3.14 -59.04
N LEU A 44 51.71 4.11 -58.51
CA LEU A 44 51.33 4.79 -57.26
C LEU A 44 50.09 5.64 -57.40
N GLU A 45 49.84 6.25 -58.57
CA GLU A 45 48.70 7.13 -58.82
C GLU A 45 47.40 6.34 -59.01
N ILE A 46 47.45 5.12 -59.52
CA ILE A 46 46.30 4.20 -59.68
C ILE A 46 45.99 3.48 -58.37
N VAL A 47 46.97 3.20 -57.52
CA VAL A 47 46.81 2.48 -56.25
C VAL A 47 46.34 3.43 -55.12
N SER A 48 46.72 4.71 -55.16
CA SER A 48 46.38 5.70 -54.14
C SER A 48 44.88 5.87 -53.84
N PRO A 49 43.98 5.99 -54.82
CA PRO A 49 42.55 6.10 -54.53
C PRO A 49 41.93 4.83 -54.00
N ILE A 50 42.48 3.65 -54.33
CA ILE A 50 41.99 2.36 -53.83
C ILE A 50 42.33 2.18 -52.35
N THR A 51 43.52 2.56 -51.93
CA THR A 51 43.93 2.49 -50.51
C THR A 51 43.17 3.49 -49.65
N GLY A 52 42.90 4.71 -50.17
CA GLY A 52 42.08 5.70 -49.47
C GLY A 52 40.60 5.28 -49.29
N ALA A 53 40.02 4.64 -50.33
CA ALA A 53 38.63 4.13 -50.24
C ALA A 53 38.52 2.95 -49.25
N PHE A 54 39.57 2.12 -49.15
CA PHE A 54 39.57 0.95 -48.24
C PHE A 54 39.69 1.36 -46.74
N THR A 55 40.47 2.40 -46.44
CA THR A 55 40.60 2.92 -45.08
C THR A 55 39.28 3.57 -44.61
N HIS A 56 38.61 4.36 -45.42
CA HIS A 56 37.31 4.96 -45.08
C HIS A 56 36.19 3.91 -44.94
N LEU A 57 36.24 2.78 -45.65
CA LEU A 57 35.29 1.67 -45.49
C LEU A 57 35.54 0.89 -44.21
N SER A 58 36.78 0.69 -43.80
CA SER A 58 37.15 -0.03 -42.57
C SER A 58 36.82 0.76 -41.31
N ASP A 59 37.00 2.07 -41.33
CA ASP A 59 36.67 2.96 -40.19
C ASP A 59 35.18 3.11 -40.01
N GLY A 60 34.40 3.17 -41.11
CA GLY A 60 32.95 3.21 -41.05
C GLY A 60 32.29 1.91 -40.56
N ALA A 61 32.87 0.75 -40.89
CA ALA A 61 32.34 -0.54 -40.46
C ALA A 61 32.65 -0.81 -38.97
N SER A 62 33.79 -0.34 -38.48
CA SER A 62 34.17 -0.51 -37.07
C SER A 62 33.40 0.40 -36.11
N SER A 63 32.96 1.58 -36.54
CA SER A 63 32.17 2.49 -35.74
C SER A 63 30.73 1.96 -35.59
N ILE A 64 30.09 1.47 -36.66
CA ILE A 64 28.73 0.93 -36.66
C ILE A 64 28.61 -0.29 -35.74
N THR A 65 29.61 -1.17 -35.73
CA THR A 65 29.61 -2.34 -34.84
C THR A 65 29.81 -1.93 -33.38
N ARG A 66 30.68 -0.97 -33.10
CA ARG A 66 30.94 -0.48 -31.76
C ARG A 66 29.70 0.21 -31.16
N ASP A 67 29.08 1.11 -31.93
CA ASP A 67 27.86 1.81 -31.55
C ASP A 67 26.68 0.84 -31.31
N TYR A 68 26.60 -0.25 -32.09
CA TYR A 68 25.58 -1.27 -31.90
C TYR A 68 25.79 -2.05 -30.58
N PHE A 69 27.02 -2.43 -30.26
CA PHE A 69 27.32 -3.14 -29.02
C PHE A 69 27.15 -2.23 -27.81
N GLU A 70 27.51 -0.94 -27.87
CA GLU A 70 27.23 0.03 -26.82
C GLU A 70 25.72 0.20 -26.60
N LEU A 71 24.92 0.32 -27.65
CA LEU A 71 23.47 0.43 -27.56
C LEU A 71 22.81 -0.81 -26.95
N VAL A 72 23.31 -2.01 -27.23
CA VAL A 72 22.81 -3.25 -26.61
C VAL A 72 23.18 -3.27 -25.13
N HIS A 73 24.41 -2.92 -24.78
CA HIS A 73 24.89 -2.90 -23.41
C HIS A 73 24.14 -1.85 -22.56
N VAL A 74 23.91 -0.65 -23.08
CA VAL A 74 23.10 0.40 -22.43
C VAL A 74 21.64 -0.03 -22.22
N ARG A 75 21.09 -0.83 -23.15
CA ARG A 75 19.73 -1.37 -22.96
C ARG A 75 19.68 -2.43 -21.87
N GLU A 76 20.65 -3.31 -21.80
CA GLU A 76 20.76 -4.33 -20.75
C GLU A 76 20.97 -3.66 -19.38
N GLU A 77 21.87 -2.68 -19.29
CA GLU A 77 22.12 -1.90 -18.09
C GLU A 77 20.87 -1.11 -17.67
N ASN A 78 20.16 -0.50 -18.62
CA ASN A 78 18.93 0.23 -18.33
C ASN A 78 17.81 -0.71 -17.84
N ALA A 79 17.72 -1.94 -18.38
CA ALA A 79 16.82 -2.96 -17.89
C ALA A 79 17.18 -3.38 -16.46
N HIS A 80 18.44 -3.67 -16.20
CA HIS A 80 18.96 -4.05 -14.89
C HIS A 80 18.72 -2.94 -13.83
N LEU A 81 19.03 -1.69 -14.17
CA LEU A 81 18.79 -0.55 -13.29
C LEU A 81 17.31 -0.33 -13.00
N ARG A 82 16.42 -0.59 -13.97
CA ARG A 82 14.97 -0.54 -13.75
C ARG A 82 14.50 -1.64 -12.80
N ASP A 83 15.03 -2.84 -12.93
CA ASP A 83 14.71 -3.96 -12.05
C ASP A 83 15.24 -3.72 -10.62
N GLU A 84 16.44 -3.17 -10.49
CA GLU A 84 16.98 -2.76 -9.18
C GLU A 84 16.11 -1.65 -8.56
N LEU A 85 15.75 -0.65 -9.34
CA LEU A 85 14.90 0.44 -8.88
C LEU A 85 13.51 -0.05 -8.46
N ALA A 86 12.95 -1.04 -9.16
CA ALA A 86 11.71 -1.69 -8.79
C ALA A 86 11.82 -2.45 -7.46
N LYS A 87 12.93 -3.18 -7.26
CA LYS A 87 13.22 -3.86 -5.99
C LYS A 87 13.37 -2.87 -4.83
N VAL A 88 14.17 -1.83 -5.01
CA VAL A 88 14.36 -0.79 -3.98
C VAL A 88 13.04 -0.13 -3.60
N LYS A 89 12.19 0.19 -4.58
CA LYS A 89 10.85 0.74 -4.31
C LYS A 89 9.97 -0.24 -3.54
N SER A 90 9.99 -1.52 -3.89
CA SER A 90 9.26 -2.58 -3.17
C SER A 90 9.75 -2.72 -1.72
N ASP A 91 11.07 -2.71 -1.52
CA ASP A 91 11.67 -2.80 -0.19
C ASP A 91 11.36 -1.55 0.66
N GLN A 92 11.37 -0.37 0.06
CA GLN A 92 10.95 0.87 0.75
C GLN A 92 9.48 0.82 1.17
N ALA A 93 8.58 0.35 0.30
CA ALA A 93 7.17 0.20 0.63
C ALA A 93 6.98 -0.79 1.80
N ARG A 94 7.72 -1.92 1.77
CA ARG A 94 7.69 -2.91 2.84
C ARG A 94 8.23 -2.37 4.17
N LEU A 95 9.31 -1.59 4.13
CA LEU A 95 9.85 -0.94 5.33
C LEU A 95 8.87 0.08 5.92
N ALA A 96 8.20 0.87 5.09
CA ALA A 96 7.17 1.81 5.55
C ALA A 96 6.01 1.08 6.22
N GLU A 97 5.54 -0.04 5.66
CA GLU A 97 4.49 -0.88 6.24
C GLU A 97 4.90 -1.44 7.60
N LEU A 98 6.09 -2.05 7.68
CA LEU A 98 6.61 -2.58 8.94
C LEU A 98 6.78 -1.50 10.03
N GLN A 99 7.08 -0.26 9.64
CA GLN A 99 7.16 0.86 10.59
C GLN A 99 5.79 1.22 11.15
N VAL A 100 4.76 1.28 10.31
CA VAL A 100 3.37 1.54 10.72
C VAL A 100 2.88 0.42 11.64
N GLU A 101 3.10 -0.84 11.26
CA GLU A 101 2.74 -2.00 12.07
C GLU A 101 3.44 -1.98 13.45
N ASN A 102 4.73 -1.64 13.48
CA ASN A 102 5.49 -1.55 14.74
C ASN A 102 4.96 -0.44 15.65
N GLN A 103 4.60 0.72 15.09
CA GLN A 103 3.99 1.79 15.86
C GLN A 103 2.64 1.35 16.43
N HIS A 104 1.80 0.71 15.64
CA HIS A 104 0.49 0.22 16.09
C HIS A 104 0.61 -0.81 17.21
N LEU A 105 1.53 -1.76 17.08
CA LEU A 105 1.82 -2.73 18.14
C LEU A 105 2.33 -2.06 19.43
N ALA A 106 3.20 -1.05 19.31
CA ALA A 106 3.70 -0.31 20.46
C ALA A 106 2.57 0.43 21.20
N GLU A 107 1.61 1.01 20.46
CA GLU A 107 0.43 1.67 21.04
C GLU A 107 -0.48 0.67 21.78
N LEU A 108 -0.70 -0.53 21.22
CA LEU A 108 -1.47 -1.58 21.88
C LEU A 108 -0.79 -2.09 23.16
N VAL A 109 0.54 -2.21 23.17
CA VAL A 109 1.31 -2.56 24.37
C VAL A 109 1.17 -1.46 25.42
N ALA A 110 1.30 -0.20 25.04
CA ALA A 110 1.13 0.93 25.96
C ALA A 110 -0.29 0.98 26.55
N LEU A 111 -1.31 0.70 25.75
CA LEU A 111 -2.70 0.61 26.22
C LEU A 111 -2.88 -0.54 27.21
N LYS A 112 -2.32 -1.70 26.94
CA LYS A 112 -2.32 -2.86 27.85
C LYS A 112 -1.71 -2.51 29.19
N ASP A 113 -0.53 -1.86 29.17
CA ASP A 113 0.19 -1.47 30.39
C ASP A 113 -0.59 -0.40 31.18
N ALA A 114 -1.18 0.58 30.50
CA ALA A 114 -1.99 1.63 31.12
C ALA A 114 -3.27 1.09 31.79
N LEU A 115 -3.85 0.02 31.24
CA LEU A 115 -5.03 -0.61 31.81
C LEU A 115 -4.69 -1.53 33.01
N GLY A 116 -3.41 -1.89 33.19
CA GLY A 116 -2.97 -2.84 34.21
C GLY A 116 -3.69 -4.20 34.13
N ALA A 117 -4.28 -4.51 32.97
CA ALA A 117 -5.15 -5.65 32.74
C ALA A 117 -4.42 -6.77 32.01
N ASN A 118 -4.79 -8.00 32.34
CA ASN A 118 -4.42 -9.12 31.50
C ASN A 118 -5.19 -9.00 30.16
N ALA A 119 -4.45 -8.80 29.08
CA ALA A 119 -5.01 -8.61 27.76
C ALA A 119 -4.23 -9.39 26.69
N ILE A 120 -4.95 -9.84 25.67
CA ILE A 120 -4.41 -10.57 24.51
C ILE A 120 -4.62 -9.69 23.29
N ALA A 121 -3.54 -9.49 22.50
CA ALA A 121 -3.64 -8.88 21.18
C ALA A 121 -4.08 -9.94 20.16
N ALA A 122 -5.00 -9.61 19.27
CA ALA A 122 -5.48 -10.49 18.22
C ALA A 122 -5.60 -9.76 16.89
N ASN A 123 -5.29 -10.46 15.80
CA ASN A 123 -5.44 -9.94 14.45
C ASN A 123 -6.90 -10.11 13.98
N VAL A 124 -7.40 -9.12 13.27
CA VAL A 124 -8.69 -9.18 12.57
C VAL A 124 -8.48 -9.94 11.26
N ILE A 125 -9.18 -11.05 11.07
CA ILE A 125 -9.09 -11.89 9.87
C ILE A 125 -10.33 -11.81 8.97
N GLY A 126 -11.36 -11.10 9.41
CA GLY A 126 -12.55 -10.89 8.59
C GLY A 126 -13.55 -9.97 9.26
N SER A 127 -14.45 -9.42 8.45
CA SER A 127 -15.57 -8.64 8.90
C SER A 127 -16.85 -9.12 8.20
N ASP A 128 -17.94 -9.25 8.95
CA ASP A 128 -19.26 -9.52 8.40
C ASP A 128 -20.06 -8.21 8.36
N ALA A 129 -20.22 -7.69 7.15
CA ALA A 129 -20.96 -6.48 6.89
C ALA A 129 -22.23 -6.76 6.05
N THR A 130 -22.86 -7.92 6.24
CA THR A 130 -24.07 -8.33 5.47
C THR A 130 -25.30 -7.44 5.72
N GLY A 131 -25.19 -6.45 6.58
CA GLY A 131 -26.26 -5.52 6.94
C GLY A 131 -27.21 -6.04 8.02
N VAL A 132 -27.12 -7.32 8.35
CA VAL A 132 -27.93 -7.95 9.42
C VAL A 132 -27.22 -7.86 10.76
N SER A 133 -25.90 -8.03 10.78
CA SER A 133 -25.09 -7.92 11.98
C SER A 133 -23.71 -7.35 11.63
N ARG A 134 -23.17 -6.51 12.50
CA ARG A 134 -21.86 -5.92 12.35
C ARG A 134 -20.89 -6.62 13.29
N THR A 135 -20.10 -7.55 12.72
CA THR A 135 -19.18 -8.36 13.50
C THR A 135 -17.81 -8.40 12.86
N LEU A 136 -16.78 -8.60 13.70
CA LEU A 136 -15.43 -8.94 13.28
C LEU A 136 -15.09 -10.37 13.68
N VAL A 137 -14.21 -11.00 12.92
CA VAL A 137 -13.61 -12.30 13.23
C VAL A 137 -12.16 -12.09 13.57
N LEU A 138 -11.75 -12.62 14.72
CA LEU A 138 -10.38 -12.54 15.22
C LEU A 138 -9.69 -13.90 15.08
N ALA A 139 -8.37 -13.87 14.85
CA ALA A 139 -7.51 -15.04 14.77
C ALA A 139 -7.07 -15.56 16.14
N SER A 140 -7.94 -15.47 17.16
CA SER A 140 -7.71 -15.98 18.51
C SER A 140 -8.99 -16.58 19.07
N GLY A 141 -8.88 -17.67 19.80
CA GLY A 141 -10.00 -18.48 20.23
C GLY A 141 -9.94 -18.96 21.67
N SER A 142 -10.65 -20.06 21.96
CA SER A 142 -10.68 -20.64 23.31
C SER A 142 -9.30 -21.20 23.73
N ASP A 143 -8.46 -21.61 22.79
CA ASP A 143 -7.11 -22.12 23.06
C ASP A 143 -6.19 -21.01 23.58
N ASP A 144 -6.51 -19.75 23.25
CA ASP A 144 -5.85 -18.55 23.77
C ASP A 144 -6.49 -18.03 25.07
N GLY A 145 -7.47 -18.76 25.64
CA GLY A 145 -8.19 -18.38 26.86
C GLY A 145 -9.34 -17.41 26.65
N LEU A 146 -9.80 -17.22 25.42
CA LEU A 146 -10.93 -16.36 25.13
C LEU A 146 -12.26 -17.02 25.46
N ARG A 147 -13.23 -16.21 25.87
CA ARG A 147 -14.61 -16.62 26.19
C ARG A 147 -15.61 -15.55 25.76
N PRO A 148 -16.88 -15.88 25.51
CA PRO A 148 -17.91 -14.89 25.26
C PRO A 148 -18.02 -13.88 26.41
N GLY A 149 -18.34 -12.62 26.10
CA GLY A 149 -18.51 -11.54 27.07
C GLY A 149 -17.25 -10.70 27.32
N LEU A 150 -16.09 -11.08 26.79
CA LEU A 150 -14.87 -10.29 26.95
C LEU A 150 -14.93 -9.00 26.13
N ALA A 151 -14.42 -7.89 26.70
CA ALA A 151 -14.31 -6.59 26.04
C ALA A 151 -13.20 -6.60 24.99
N VAL A 152 -13.48 -5.95 23.85
CA VAL A 152 -12.53 -5.77 22.76
C VAL A 152 -12.31 -4.27 22.54
N LEU A 153 -11.05 -3.87 22.49
CA LEU A 153 -10.58 -2.49 22.42
C LEU A 153 -9.62 -2.31 21.25
N ALA A 154 -9.52 -1.09 20.78
CA ALA A 154 -8.40 -0.59 19.97
C ALA A 154 -7.72 0.56 20.73
N ASN A 155 -6.58 1.05 20.22
CA ASN A 155 -5.89 2.20 20.81
C ASN A 155 -6.78 3.46 20.88
N GLN A 156 -7.68 3.63 19.89
CA GLN A 156 -8.59 4.77 19.83
C GLN A 156 -9.81 4.64 20.75
N GLY A 157 -10.17 3.43 21.23
CA GLY A 157 -11.34 3.24 22.08
C GLY A 157 -12.00 1.88 22.01
N VAL A 158 -13.27 1.85 22.35
CA VAL A 158 -14.09 0.62 22.43
C VAL A 158 -14.46 0.12 21.04
N VAL A 159 -14.18 -1.17 20.78
CA VAL A 159 -14.58 -1.87 19.54
C VAL A 159 -15.87 -2.64 19.73
N GLY A 160 -15.98 -3.44 20.78
CA GLY A 160 -17.14 -4.30 20.99
C GLY A 160 -16.91 -5.36 22.07
N LYS A 161 -17.68 -6.47 21.99
CA LYS A 161 -17.54 -7.60 22.90
C LYS A 161 -17.55 -8.91 22.12
N ILE A 162 -16.87 -9.92 22.65
CA ILE A 162 -16.90 -11.29 22.08
C ILE A 162 -18.28 -11.91 22.31
N ILE A 163 -18.89 -12.44 21.24
CA ILE A 163 -20.20 -13.11 21.29
C ILE A 163 -20.13 -14.61 21.02
N ALA A 164 -19.09 -15.07 20.31
CA ALA A 164 -18.88 -16.49 20.01
C ALA A 164 -17.40 -16.78 19.94
N VAL A 165 -17.03 -17.99 20.35
CA VAL A 165 -15.63 -18.44 20.38
C VAL A 165 -15.58 -19.88 19.83
N SER A 166 -14.59 -20.14 18.98
CA SER A 166 -14.15 -21.45 18.52
C SER A 166 -12.69 -21.71 18.97
N PRO A 167 -12.09 -22.89 18.76
CA PRO A 167 -10.74 -23.14 19.24
C PRO A 167 -9.70 -22.10 18.83
N HIS A 168 -9.71 -21.65 17.55
CA HIS A 168 -8.69 -20.78 16.98
C HIS A 168 -9.25 -19.43 16.46
N ALA A 169 -10.53 -19.16 16.66
CA ALA A 169 -11.16 -17.92 16.21
C ALA A 169 -12.26 -17.46 17.15
N SER A 170 -12.52 -16.15 17.15
CA SER A 170 -13.63 -15.57 17.90
C SER A 170 -14.39 -14.52 17.07
N ARG A 171 -15.65 -14.28 17.43
CA ARG A 171 -16.49 -13.29 16.80
C ARG A 171 -16.82 -12.18 17.78
N VAL A 172 -16.59 -10.95 17.34
CA VAL A 172 -16.84 -9.72 18.08
C VAL A 172 -18.06 -9.04 17.55
N LEU A 173 -19.00 -8.66 18.41
CA LEU A 173 -20.12 -7.78 18.10
C LEU A 173 -19.65 -6.34 18.29
N LEU A 174 -19.72 -5.54 17.24
CA LEU A 174 -19.28 -4.14 17.26
C LEU A 174 -20.27 -3.26 18.02
N ILE A 175 -19.80 -2.13 18.58
CA ILE A 175 -20.67 -1.21 19.31
C ILE A 175 -21.69 -0.49 18.42
N ASP A 176 -21.48 -0.45 17.11
CA ASP A 176 -22.40 0.12 16.13
C ASP A 176 -23.40 -0.89 15.57
N ASP A 177 -23.39 -2.14 16.03
CA ASP A 177 -24.42 -3.14 15.75
C ASP A 177 -25.69 -2.84 16.56
N HIS A 178 -26.84 -3.01 15.96
CA HIS A 178 -28.16 -2.73 16.58
C HIS A 178 -28.46 -3.63 17.79
N ASN A 179 -27.84 -4.79 17.91
CA ASN A 179 -27.93 -5.68 19.07
C ASN A 179 -26.87 -5.37 20.15
N SER A 180 -26.00 -4.38 19.89
CA SER A 180 -24.99 -3.97 20.84
C SER A 180 -25.51 -2.87 21.75
N ALA A 181 -25.25 -3.03 23.04
CA ALA A 181 -25.51 -2.02 24.04
C ALA A 181 -24.41 -2.06 25.12
N LEU A 182 -23.97 -0.90 25.56
CA LEU A 182 -23.03 -0.73 26.69
C LEU A 182 -23.41 0.51 27.50
N ASP A 183 -23.02 0.50 28.77
CA ASP A 183 -23.31 1.61 29.69
C ASP A 183 -22.26 2.71 29.52
N GLY A 184 -22.71 3.94 29.25
CA GLY A 184 -21.82 5.06 29.00
C GLY A 184 -22.28 6.35 29.67
N PHE A 185 -21.39 7.30 29.80
CA PHE A 185 -21.72 8.63 30.28
C PHE A 185 -20.90 9.71 29.58
N ASP A 186 -21.47 10.91 29.58
CA ASP A 186 -20.77 12.11 29.14
C ASP A 186 -19.67 12.49 30.15
N GLN A 187 -18.44 12.58 29.68
CA GLN A 187 -17.28 12.85 30.54
C GLN A 187 -17.38 14.21 31.27
N ARG A 188 -17.95 15.23 30.61
CA ARG A 188 -18.08 16.59 31.13
C ARG A 188 -19.20 16.72 32.17
N THR A 189 -20.40 16.27 31.82
CA THR A 189 -21.61 16.48 32.62
C THR A 189 -21.97 15.32 33.55
N ARG A 190 -21.32 14.16 33.34
CA ARG A 190 -21.65 12.88 34.00
C ARG A 190 -23.05 12.38 33.67
N ALA A 191 -23.67 12.93 32.63
CA ALA A 191 -24.96 12.48 32.12
C ALA A 191 -24.87 11.03 31.63
N ARG A 192 -25.67 10.13 32.18
CA ARG A 192 -25.66 8.70 31.87
C ARG A 192 -26.62 8.36 30.77
N GLY A 193 -26.33 7.25 30.07
CA GLY A 193 -27.19 6.65 29.06
C GLY A 193 -26.64 5.31 28.58
N ILE A 194 -27.44 4.66 27.78
CA ILE A 194 -27.05 3.42 27.09
C ILE A 194 -26.53 3.77 25.69
N VAL A 195 -25.28 3.49 25.44
CA VAL A 195 -24.70 3.54 24.08
C VAL A 195 -25.17 2.33 23.32
N ALA A 196 -25.83 2.53 22.19
CA ALA A 196 -26.36 1.45 21.36
C ALA A 196 -26.14 1.72 19.88
N GLY A 197 -25.96 0.67 19.11
CA GLY A 197 -25.91 0.75 17.66
C GLY A 197 -27.29 0.93 17.02
N LEU A 198 -27.28 1.34 15.77
CA LEU A 198 -28.47 1.52 14.94
C LEU A 198 -28.49 0.51 13.80
N VAL A 199 -29.68 0.10 13.37
CA VAL A 199 -29.88 -0.80 12.22
C VAL A 199 -29.27 -0.17 10.94
N GLU A 200 -29.47 1.12 10.76
CA GLU A 200 -28.91 1.89 9.63
C GLU A 200 -27.39 2.15 9.77
N GLY A 201 -26.81 1.75 10.89
CA GLY A 201 -25.41 2.02 11.27
C GLY A 201 -25.24 3.29 12.07
N GLY A 202 -24.12 3.31 12.81
CA GLY A 202 -23.79 4.39 13.73
C GLY A 202 -24.22 4.11 15.16
N VAL A 203 -23.87 5.02 16.06
CA VAL A 203 -24.00 4.88 17.51
C VAL A 203 -24.85 6.00 18.08
N ILE A 204 -25.72 5.68 19.04
CA ILE A 204 -26.54 6.65 19.77
C ILE A 204 -26.42 6.46 21.27
N LEU A 205 -26.66 7.53 22.03
CA LEU A 205 -26.88 7.47 23.48
C LEU A 205 -28.38 7.50 23.73
N LYS A 206 -28.90 6.37 24.22
CA LYS A 206 -30.32 6.20 24.64
C LYS A 206 -30.47 6.61 26.09
N TYR A 207 -31.68 6.99 26.47
CA TYR A 207 -32.09 7.30 27.84
C TYR A 207 -31.38 8.49 28.49
N ALA A 208 -30.75 9.35 27.69
CA ALA A 208 -30.24 10.62 28.18
C ALA A 208 -31.43 11.56 28.49
N ASP A 209 -31.53 12.01 29.74
CA ASP A 209 -32.63 12.89 30.19
C ASP A 209 -32.53 14.27 29.52
N ARG A 210 -33.67 14.87 29.20
CA ARG A 210 -33.74 16.22 28.60
C ARG A 210 -33.25 17.34 29.49
N SER A 211 -33.25 17.13 30.80
CA SER A 211 -32.72 18.09 31.79
C SER A 211 -31.17 18.15 31.76
N GLN A 212 -30.52 17.17 31.18
CA GLN A 212 -29.05 17.10 31.13
C GLN A 212 -28.47 18.06 30.08
N ASP A 213 -27.36 18.73 30.44
CA ASP A 213 -26.65 19.68 29.60
C ASP A 213 -25.68 18.93 28.66
N ILE A 214 -26.20 18.13 27.75
CA ILE A 214 -25.43 17.42 26.73
C ILE A 214 -25.27 18.33 25.51
N ARG A 215 -24.00 18.43 24.99
CA ARG A 215 -23.64 19.29 23.86
C ARG A 215 -22.93 18.55 22.77
N ILE A 216 -23.00 19.08 21.56
CA ILE A 216 -22.16 18.61 20.45
C ILE A 216 -20.69 18.87 20.80
N GLY A 217 -19.83 17.87 20.57
CA GLY A 217 -18.43 17.87 20.94
C GLY A 217 -18.11 17.23 22.29
N ASP A 218 -19.11 16.93 23.11
CA ASP A 218 -18.90 16.20 24.37
C ASP A 218 -18.42 14.78 24.10
N THR A 219 -17.55 14.28 24.99
CA THR A 219 -16.96 12.96 24.90
C THR A 219 -17.74 11.94 25.71
N ILE A 220 -18.08 10.81 25.08
CA ILE A 220 -18.73 9.68 25.74
C ILE A 220 -17.70 8.62 26.08
N VAL A 221 -17.74 8.17 27.34
CA VAL A 221 -16.85 7.12 27.86
C VAL A 221 -17.68 6.01 28.54
N THR A 222 -17.08 4.83 28.70
CA THR A 222 -17.71 3.70 29.40
C THR A 222 -17.88 3.98 30.89
N SER A 223 -18.99 3.48 31.48
CA SER A 223 -19.26 3.67 32.91
C SER A 223 -18.62 2.60 33.80
N GLY A 224 -18.37 1.40 33.26
CA GLY A 224 -17.93 0.23 34.02
C GLY A 224 -19.05 -0.55 34.71
N LEU A 225 -20.30 -0.09 34.64
CA LEU A 225 -21.43 -0.70 35.36
C LEU A 225 -21.97 -1.98 34.72
N ASP A 226 -21.68 -2.16 33.42
CA ASP A 226 -22.07 -3.39 32.69
C ASP A 226 -21.18 -4.59 33.05
N GLY A 227 -20.08 -4.37 33.79
CA GLY A 227 -19.13 -5.43 34.18
C GLY A 227 -18.34 -6.05 33.03
N ILE A 228 -18.44 -5.48 31.83
CA ILE A 228 -17.74 -5.93 30.62
C ILE A 228 -16.58 -4.99 30.33
N PHE A 229 -16.87 -3.69 30.24
CA PHE A 229 -15.89 -2.67 29.92
C PHE A 229 -15.38 -1.96 31.18
N PRO A 230 -14.05 -1.80 31.35
CA PRO A 230 -13.51 -0.88 32.36
C PRO A 230 -14.10 0.51 32.23
N ARG A 231 -14.15 1.24 33.33
CA ARG A 231 -14.63 2.62 33.35
C ARG A 231 -13.64 3.55 32.64
N GLY A 232 -14.16 4.51 31.86
CA GLY A 232 -13.40 5.60 31.30
C GLY A 232 -12.80 5.33 29.92
N LEU A 233 -13.13 4.20 29.28
CA LEU A 233 -12.71 3.93 27.91
C LEU A 233 -13.49 4.82 26.93
N LEU A 234 -12.79 5.38 25.95
CA LEU A 234 -13.37 6.26 24.96
C LEU A 234 -14.32 5.47 24.04
N VAL A 235 -15.55 5.95 23.92
CA VAL A 235 -16.56 5.42 23.00
C VAL A 235 -16.63 6.28 21.73
N GLY A 236 -16.65 7.61 21.91
CA GLY A 236 -16.73 8.54 20.80
C GLY A 236 -17.14 9.95 21.23
N THR A 237 -17.43 10.78 20.24
CA THR A 237 -17.80 12.19 20.45
C THR A 237 -19.21 12.44 19.96
N ILE A 238 -19.96 13.27 20.68
CA ILE A 238 -21.33 13.64 20.32
C ILE A 238 -21.32 14.50 19.06
N ARG A 239 -22.00 14.02 18.01
CA ARG A 239 -22.08 14.70 16.71
C ARG A 239 -23.40 15.46 16.53
N ASN A 240 -24.48 14.98 17.15
CA ASN A 240 -25.78 15.59 17.03
C ASN A 240 -26.61 15.37 18.30
N VAL A 241 -27.34 16.41 18.72
CA VAL A 241 -28.27 16.36 19.85
C VAL A 241 -29.63 16.87 19.38
N ARG A 242 -30.64 16.00 19.36
CA ARG A 242 -32.02 16.37 19.05
C ARG A 242 -32.80 16.55 20.34
N ARG A 243 -33.21 17.79 20.61
CA ARG A 243 -34.01 18.16 21.78
C ARG A 243 -35.53 18.19 21.48
N GLU A 244 -35.91 18.27 20.19
CA GLU A 244 -37.31 18.35 19.74
C GLU A 244 -37.86 16.96 19.46
N GLY A 245 -39.18 16.79 19.69
CA GLY A 245 -39.91 15.56 19.45
C GLY A 245 -40.65 15.03 20.68
N PRO A 246 -41.57 14.05 20.52
CA PRO A 246 -42.24 13.39 21.62
C PRO A 246 -41.28 12.50 22.40
N GLY A 247 -41.37 12.52 23.75
CA GLY A 247 -40.58 11.66 24.64
C GLY A 247 -39.79 12.39 25.71
N LEU A 248 -39.34 11.62 26.72
CA LEU A 248 -38.63 12.12 27.89
C LEU A 248 -37.12 12.24 27.66
N PHE A 249 -36.59 11.63 26.62
CA PHE A 249 -35.14 11.49 26.37
C PHE A 249 -34.70 12.31 25.18
N LEU A 250 -33.40 12.68 25.20
CA LEU A 250 -32.70 13.30 24.08
C LEU A 250 -32.36 12.26 23.00
N GLY A 251 -32.45 12.69 21.75
CA GLY A 251 -31.88 11.93 20.64
C GLY A 251 -30.40 12.34 20.43
N VAL A 252 -29.46 11.56 20.91
CA VAL A 252 -28.02 11.88 20.85
C VAL A 252 -27.32 10.92 19.91
N ARG A 253 -26.70 11.43 18.83
CA ARG A 253 -25.85 10.64 17.92
C ARG A 253 -24.39 10.82 18.28
N ILE A 254 -23.66 9.70 18.31
CA ILE A 254 -22.24 9.63 18.63
C ILE A 254 -21.48 9.28 17.36
N ALA A 255 -20.37 9.97 17.10
CA ALA A 255 -19.34 9.51 16.17
C ALA A 255 -18.42 8.59 16.96
N PRO A 256 -18.31 7.29 16.62
CA PRO A 256 -17.38 6.37 17.26
C PRO A 256 -15.96 6.89 17.17
N ALA A 257 -15.15 6.63 18.20
CA ALA A 257 -13.73 6.98 18.20
C ALA A 257 -12.90 6.06 17.26
N VAL A 258 -13.42 4.85 17.01
CA VAL A 258 -12.77 3.80 16.21
C VAL A 258 -13.43 3.72 14.84
N ASP A 259 -12.65 3.67 13.77
CA ASP A 259 -13.15 3.24 12.45
C ASP A 259 -13.08 1.71 12.35
N PHE A 260 -14.23 1.06 12.40
CA PHE A 260 -14.33 -0.40 12.40
C PHE A 260 -13.94 -1.06 11.08
N ARG A 261 -13.77 -0.29 10.00
CA ARG A 261 -13.39 -0.80 8.67
C ARG A 261 -11.89 -0.95 8.49
N GLU A 262 -11.12 -0.18 9.28
CA GLU A 262 -9.66 -0.10 9.19
C GLU A 262 -8.96 -0.86 10.32
N LEU A 263 -9.73 -1.67 11.11
CA LEU A 263 -9.18 -2.43 12.21
C LEU A 263 -8.41 -3.66 11.72
N GLU A 264 -7.13 -3.69 11.98
CA GLU A 264 -6.24 -4.82 11.71
C GLU A 264 -5.92 -5.62 12.98
N GLN A 265 -5.76 -4.92 14.10
CA GLN A 265 -5.40 -5.51 15.38
C GLN A 265 -6.24 -4.92 16.50
N VAL A 266 -6.57 -5.76 17.48
CA VAL A 266 -7.37 -5.41 18.64
C VAL A 266 -6.78 -6.01 19.92
N LEU A 267 -7.13 -5.40 21.06
CA LEU A 267 -6.78 -5.87 22.38
C LEU A 267 -8.03 -6.46 23.07
N ILE A 268 -7.95 -7.67 23.56
CA ILE A 268 -9.04 -8.38 24.25
C ILE A 268 -8.71 -8.42 25.72
N LEU A 269 -9.58 -7.89 26.58
CA LEU A 269 -9.42 -7.97 28.03
C LEU A 269 -9.86 -9.35 28.51
N THR A 270 -8.93 -10.13 29.06
CA THR A 270 -9.20 -11.52 29.51
C THR A 270 -9.83 -11.58 30.90
N GLN A 271 -9.70 -10.50 31.67
CA GLN A 271 -10.37 -10.35 32.97
C GLN A 271 -11.40 -9.23 32.90
N PRO A 272 -12.64 -9.46 33.34
CA PRO A 272 -13.60 -8.38 33.53
C PRO A 272 -13.04 -7.39 34.58
N PRO A 273 -13.39 -6.11 34.49
CA PRO A 273 -13.04 -5.15 35.51
C PRO A 273 -13.53 -5.65 36.88
N PRO A 274 -12.79 -5.42 37.97
CA PRO A 274 -13.25 -5.78 39.32
C PRO A 274 -14.60 -5.13 39.57
N HIS A 275 -15.59 -5.95 39.92
CA HIS A 275 -16.90 -5.45 40.34
C HIS A 275 -16.75 -4.65 41.63
N LEU A 276 -17.56 -3.58 41.76
CA LEU A 276 -17.58 -2.76 42.98
C LEU A 276 -17.90 -3.58 44.24
N ASP A 277 -18.52 -4.75 44.09
CA ASP A 277 -18.83 -5.67 45.19
C ASP A 277 -17.60 -6.42 45.73
N ASP A 278 -16.52 -6.52 44.97
CA ASP A 278 -15.28 -7.15 45.44
C ASP A 278 -14.45 -6.25 46.36
N GLN A 279 -14.66 -4.92 46.28
CA GLN A 279 -14.00 -3.97 47.16
C GLN A 279 -14.73 -3.78 48.53
N ALA A 280 -15.90 -4.37 48.68
CA ALA A 280 -16.66 -4.34 49.92
C ALA A 280 -16.37 -5.52 50.86
N LYS A 281 -15.46 -6.41 50.50
CA LYS A 281 -15.13 -7.60 51.30
C LYS A 281 -13.78 -7.59 52.00
N ASP A 282 -13.03 -6.52 51.84
CA ASP A 282 -11.85 -6.19 52.63
C ASP A 282 -12.17 -5.02 53.62
#